data_44bfecd66018b9b25150dfaa6fb5fa1e
#
_entry.id   44bfecd66018b9b25150dfaa6fb5fa1e
#
_cell.length_a   1.000
_cell.length_b   1.000
_cell.length_c   1.000
_cell.angle_alpha   90.00
_cell.angle_beta   90.00
_cell.angle_gamma   90.00
#
_symmetry.space_group_name_H-M   'P 1'
#
loop_
_entity.id
_entity.type
_entity.pdbx_description
1 polymer ?
#
loop_
_entity_poly.entity_id
_entity_poly.type
_entity_poly.pdbx_seq_one_letter_code
_entity_poly.pdbx_strand_id
1 'polypeptide(L)'
;MLTLERARELNATMVSEEHLLIHALNVCYSMGAMAAHFGEDAEHWQAIGMLHDYDYEKYPEEHLKHTEEPLLAAGVEPEEVRAILAHGYGICTDVKPETNLEKSLYTVDELTGIIQAAARMRPNGITDLSVKSFMKKFKDKKFAAKCNRALIQIA
;
A
#
# COMPACT_ATOMS: atom_id res chain seq x y z
N MET A 1 13.89 5.91 12.44
CA MET A 1 13.06 4.79 11.92
C MET A 1 11.62 5.00 12.38
N LEU A 2 10.69 5.03 11.46
CA LEU A 2 9.26 5.23 11.71
C LEU A 2 8.64 4.02 12.41
N THR A 3 7.92 4.24 13.52
CA THR A 3 7.15 3.21 14.21
C THR A 3 5.72 3.16 13.65
N LEU A 4 5.06 2.00 13.78
CA LEU A 4 3.68 1.85 13.35
C LEU A 4 2.71 2.76 14.12
N GLU A 5 2.96 2.98 15.41
CA GLU A 5 2.19 3.93 16.23
C GLU A 5 2.28 5.34 15.65
N ARG A 6 3.50 5.82 15.39
CA ARG A 6 3.72 7.15 14.81
C ARG A 6 3.09 7.28 13.42
N ALA A 7 3.19 6.24 12.59
CA ALA A 7 2.54 6.24 11.28
C ALA A 7 1.02 6.37 11.38
N ARG A 8 0.38 5.68 12.33
CA ARG A 8 -1.06 5.80 12.58
C ARG A 8 -1.47 7.20 13.02
N GLU A 9 -0.70 7.81 13.92
CA GLU A 9 -0.94 9.20 14.34
C GLU A 9 -0.88 10.17 13.17
N LEU A 10 0.16 10.07 12.34
CA LEU A 10 0.33 10.92 11.17
C LEU A 10 -0.80 10.68 10.15
N ASN A 11 -1.11 9.42 9.85
CA ASN A 11 -2.18 9.08 8.91
C ASN A 11 -3.53 9.67 9.35
N ALA A 12 -3.84 9.61 10.64
CA ALA A 12 -5.09 10.14 11.20
C ALA A 12 -5.23 11.67 11.07
N THR A 13 -4.17 12.40 10.78
CA THR A 13 -4.25 13.86 10.50
C THR A 13 -4.77 14.17 9.10
N MET A 14 -4.69 13.21 8.19
CA MET A 14 -4.99 13.40 6.78
C MET A 14 -6.10 12.49 6.27
N VAL A 15 -6.25 11.30 6.85
CA VAL A 15 -7.18 10.24 6.40
C VAL A 15 -8.20 9.95 7.50
N SER A 16 -9.48 10.06 7.14
CA SER A 16 -10.64 9.83 8.03
C SER A 16 -11.70 8.94 7.38
N GLU A 17 -11.74 8.83 6.05
CA GLU A 17 -12.71 8.02 5.35
C GLU A 17 -12.47 6.52 5.57
N GLU A 18 -13.53 5.81 5.99
CA GLU A 18 -13.44 4.40 6.40
C GLU A 18 -12.82 3.50 5.33
N HIS A 19 -13.18 3.69 4.05
CA HIS A 19 -12.65 2.85 2.97
C HIS A 19 -11.16 3.06 2.74
N LEU A 20 -10.63 4.28 2.93
CA LEU A 20 -9.21 4.59 2.83
C LEU A 20 -8.44 4.05 4.05
N LEU A 21 -9.02 4.14 5.25
CA LEU A 21 -8.45 3.52 6.45
C LEU A 21 -8.35 2.00 6.32
N ILE A 22 -9.38 1.35 5.77
CA ILE A 22 -9.34 -0.10 5.49
C ILE A 22 -8.26 -0.43 4.46
N HIS A 23 -8.13 0.39 3.40
CA HIS A 23 -7.07 0.20 2.41
C HIS A 23 -5.68 0.34 3.03
N ALA A 24 -5.44 1.40 3.80
CA ALA A 24 -4.17 1.61 4.52
C ALA A 24 -3.83 0.43 5.45
N LEU A 25 -4.82 -0.13 6.17
CA LEU A 25 -4.63 -1.33 6.99
C LEU A 25 -4.29 -2.57 6.16
N ASN A 26 -4.97 -2.77 5.02
CA ASN A 26 -4.69 -3.91 4.13
C ASN A 26 -3.25 -3.85 3.60
N VAL A 27 -2.81 -2.68 3.14
CA VAL A 27 -1.42 -2.47 2.69
C VAL A 27 -0.44 -2.64 3.85
N CYS A 28 -0.72 -2.04 5.01
CA CYS A 28 0.09 -2.18 6.23
C CYS A 28 0.36 -3.65 6.57
N TYR A 29 -0.68 -4.48 6.71
CA TYR A 29 -0.51 -5.89 7.05
C TYR A 29 0.17 -6.70 5.95
N SER A 30 -0.09 -6.38 4.68
CA SER A 30 0.58 -7.02 3.55
C SER A 30 2.06 -6.69 3.52
N MET A 31 2.44 -5.44 3.83
CA MET A 31 3.84 -5.04 3.95
C MET A 31 4.55 -5.77 5.09
N GLY A 32 3.90 -6.00 6.23
CA GLY A 32 4.47 -6.82 7.29
C GLY A 32 4.73 -8.27 6.87
N ALA A 33 3.84 -8.86 6.06
CA ALA A 33 4.05 -10.19 5.49
C ALA A 33 5.22 -10.23 4.49
N MET A 34 5.37 -9.18 3.66
CA MET A 34 6.50 -9.05 2.75
C MET A 34 7.82 -8.87 3.50
N ALA A 35 7.84 -8.05 4.55
CA ALA A 35 9.02 -7.90 5.41
C ALA A 35 9.47 -9.25 6.01
N ALA A 36 8.53 -10.03 6.54
CA ALA A 36 8.82 -11.37 7.05
C ALA A 36 9.40 -12.31 5.97
N HIS A 37 8.93 -12.21 4.73
CA HIS A 37 9.45 -12.97 3.59
C HIS A 37 10.91 -12.61 3.27
N PHE A 38 11.27 -11.33 3.37
CA PHE A 38 12.64 -10.84 3.10
C PHE A 38 13.55 -10.88 4.34
N GLY A 39 13.04 -11.23 5.52
CA GLY A 39 13.81 -11.21 6.77
C GLY A 39 14.07 -9.81 7.31
N GLU A 40 13.18 -8.87 6.98
CA GLU A 40 13.25 -7.46 7.35
C GLU A 40 12.32 -7.12 8.53
N ASP A 41 12.42 -5.90 9.05
CA ASP A 41 11.59 -5.43 10.17
C ASP A 41 10.13 -5.24 9.74
N ALA A 42 9.26 -6.09 10.28
CA ALA A 42 7.84 -6.08 9.93
C ALA A 42 7.12 -4.80 10.40
N GLU A 43 7.46 -4.27 11.59
CA GLU A 43 6.83 -3.05 12.11
C GLU A 43 7.20 -1.84 11.26
N HIS A 44 8.46 -1.74 10.87
CA HIS A 44 8.94 -0.67 9.99
C HIS A 44 8.23 -0.69 8.63
N TRP A 45 8.14 -1.87 7.99
CA TRP A 45 7.46 -1.97 6.71
C TRP A 45 5.95 -1.73 6.81
N GLN A 46 5.34 -2.15 7.91
CA GLN A 46 3.94 -1.84 8.22
C GLN A 46 3.70 -0.33 8.36
N ALA A 47 4.62 0.39 9.01
CA ALA A 47 4.54 1.83 9.17
C ALA A 47 4.57 2.56 7.81
N ILE A 48 5.45 2.15 6.90
CA ILE A 48 5.51 2.69 5.53
C ILE A 48 4.20 2.41 4.79
N GLY A 49 3.70 1.17 4.83
CA GLY A 49 2.42 0.79 4.22
C GLY A 49 1.23 1.55 4.79
N MET A 50 1.24 1.92 6.08
CA MET A 50 0.19 2.72 6.71
C MET A 50 0.12 4.15 6.16
N LEU A 51 1.26 4.72 5.74
CA LEU A 51 1.38 6.11 5.27
C LEU A 51 1.38 6.27 3.74
N HIS A 52 1.31 5.18 2.95
CA HIS A 52 1.52 5.28 1.51
C HIS A 52 0.57 6.27 0.82
N ASP A 53 -0.70 6.31 1.23
CA ASP A 53 -1.75 7.19 0.70
C ASP A 53 -2.00 8.43 1.59
N TYR A 54 -0.98 8.93 2.29
CA TYR A 54 -1.09 10.01 3.29
C TYR A 54 -1.89 11.21 2.82
N ASP A 55 -1.72 11.66 1.58
CA ASP A 55 -2.36 12.87 1.05
C ASP A 55 -3.61 12.58 0.18
N TYR A 56 -3.89 11.32 -0.12
CA TYR A 56 -4.87 10.93 -1.14
C TYR A 56 -6.30 11.44 -0.87
N GLU A 57 -6.77 11.40 0.39
CA GLU A 57 -8.12 11.87 0.73
C GLU A 57 -8.32 13.35 0.42
N LYS A 58 -7.31 14.17 0.72
CA LYS A 58 -7.39 15.63 0.56
C LYS A 58 -6.98 16.11 -0.83
N TYR A 59 -6.09 15.38 -1.49
CA TYR A 59 -5.49 15.80 -2.75
C TYR A 59 -5.47 14.66 -3.79
N PRO A 60 -6.62 14.04 -4.14
CA PRO A 60 -6.64 12.87 -5.02
C PRO A 60 -6.07 13.14 -6.42
N GLU A 61 -6.26 14.36 -6.96
CA GLU A 61 -5.72 14.77 -8.27
C GLU A 61 -4.23 15.17 -8.22
N GLU A 62 -3.70 15.35 -7.03
CA GLU A 62 -2.31 15.74 -6.79
C GLU A 62 -1.61 14.74 -5.84
N HIS A 63 -2.05 13.49 -5.89
CA HIS A 63 -1.52 12.42 -5.04
C HIS A 63 0.01 12.37 -5.07
N LEU A 64 0.60 12.22 -3.89
CA LEU A 64 2.03 12.26 -3.55
C LEU A 64 2.73 13.62 -3.69
N LYS A 65 2.07 14.66 -4.19
CA LYS A 65 2.66 16.00 -4.25
C LYS A 65 2.65 16.73 -2.90
N HIS A 66 1.77 16.32 -2.00
CA HIS A 66 1.60 16.89 -0.66
C HIS A 66 2.06 15.93 0.46
N THR A 67 2.92 14.97 0.13
CA THR A 67 3.38 13.91 1.04
C THR A 67 4.79 14.19 1.58
N GLU A 68 5.75 14.56 0.73
CA GLU A 68 7.16 14.65 1.08
C GLU A 68 7.43 15.67 2.18
N GLU A 69 7.09 16.95 1.95
CA GLU A 69 7.38 18.04 2.88
C GLU A 69 6.76 17.84 4.28
N PRO A 70 5.45 17.51 4.41
CA PRO A 70 4.85 17.27 5.72
C PRO A 70 5.44 16.09 6.47
N LEU A 71 5.77 14.99 5.80
CA LEU A 71 6.34 13.81 6.45
C LEU A 71 7.78 14.08 6.92
N LEU A 72 8.61 14.73 6.10
CA LEU A 72 9.95 15.16 6.51
C LEU A 72 9.88 16.11 7.71
N ALA A 73 8.98 17.10 7.70
CA ALA A 73 8.76 18.01 8.81
C ALA A 73 8.28 17.31 10.09
N ALA A 74 7.57 16.19 9.95
CA ALA A 74 7.15 15.35 11.07
C ALA A 74 8.23 14.38 11.57
N GLY A 75 9.44 14.41 10.97
CA GLY A 75 10.59 13.61 11.38
C GLY A 75 10.63 12.20 10.77
N VAL A 76 9.87 11.95 9.70
CA VAL A 76 10.00 10.72 8.89
C VAL A 76 11.30 10.81 8.09
N GLU A 77 12.08 9.74 8.06
CA GLU A 77 13.40 9.74 7.40
C GLU A 77 13.25 9.84 5.87
N PRO A 78 14.22 10.49 5.17
CA PRO A 78 14.13 10.66 3.71
C PRO A 78 13.97 9.36 2.92
N GLU A 79 14.61 8.27 3.36
CA GLU A 79 14.50 6.97 2.72
C GLU A 79 13.10 6.36 2.89
N GLU A 80 12.45 6.61 4.03
CA GLU A 80 11.08 6.18 4.30
C GLU A 80 10.09 6.96 3.43
N VAL A 81 10.27 8.27 3.32
CA VAL A 81 9.47 9.12 2.42
C VAL A 81 9.69 8.72 0.96
N ARG A 82 10.93 8.45 0.55
CA ARG A 82 11.22 7.96 -0.80
C ARG A 82 10.48 6.67 -1.11
N ALA A 83 10.44 5.75 -0.16
CA ALA A 83 9.70 4.49 -0.33
C ALA A 83 8.21 4.72 -0.55
N ILE A 84 7.61 5.68 0.19
CA ILE A 84 6.23 6.09 -0.02
C ILE A 84 6.05 6.68 -1.42
N LEU A 85 6.90 7.61 -1.85
CA LEU A 85 6.80 8.23 -3.18
C LEU A 85 6.96 7.21 -4.33
N ALA A 86 7.78 6.17 -4.12
CA ALA A 86 8.05 5.17 -5.14
C ALA A 86 6.82 4.33 -5.53
N HIS A 87 5.77 4.23 -4.67
CA HIS A 87 4.58 3.46 -5.04
C HIS A 87 3.76 4.12 -6.16
N GLY A 88 3.90 5.43 -6.35
CA GLY A 88 3.25 6.16 -7.45
C GLY A 88 4.03 6.17 -8.78
N TYR A 89 5.13 5.41 -8.89
CA TYR A 89 5.99 5.42 -10.08
C TYR A 89 5.24 5.15 -11.38
N GLY A 90 5.46 6.05 -12.35
CA GLY A 90 4.84 5.97 -13.67
C GLY A 90 3.35 6.37 -13.72
N ILE A 91 2.77 6.76 -12.58
CA ILE A 91 1.39 7.27 -12.45
C ILE A 91 1.41 8.73 -12.01
N CYS A 92 1.99 9.04 -10.86
CA CYS A 92 2.02 10.38 -10.27
C CYS A 92 3.41 10.81 -9.79
N THR A 93 4.41 9.92 -9.82
CA THR A 93 5.82 10.25 -9.54
C THR A 93 6.77 9.61 -10.54
N ASP A 94 8.02 10.13 -10.59
CA ASP A 94 9.13 9.54 -11.35
C ASP A 94 10.12 8.78 -10.44
N VAL A 95 9.77 8.57 -9.17
CA VAL A 95 10.59 7.85 -8.19
C VAL A 95 10.47 6.35 -8.44
N LYS A 96 11.46 5.77 -9.11
CA LYS A 96 11.45 4.35 -9.46
C LYS A 96 11.71 3.47 -8.22
N PRO A 97 10.90 2.39 -8.00
CA PRO A 97 11.17 1.41 -6.95
C PRO A 97 12.49 0.65 -7.18
N GLU A 98 13.38 0.68 -6.20
CA GLU A 98 14.72 0.07 -6.29
C GLU A 98 14.94 -1.02 -5.24
N THR A 99 14.52 -0.75 -3.99
CA THR A 99 14.67 -1.66 -2.86
C THR A 99 13.55 -2.70 -2.78
N ASN A 100 13.75 -3.77 -2.00
CA ASN A 100 12.70 -4.77 -1.75
C ASN A 100 11.47 -4.14 -1.08
N LEU A 101 11.66 -3.17 -0.17
CA LEU A 101 10.58 -2.44 0.46
C LEU A 101 9.74 -1.67 -0.57
N GLU A 102 10.38 -0.88 -1.41
CA GLU A 102 9.71 -0.07 -2.43
C GLU A 102 8.97 -0.91 -3.47
N LYS A 103 9.60 -1.98 -3.95
CA LYS A 103 8.98 -2.93 -4.88
C LYS A 103 7.79 -3.66 -4.24
N SER A 104 7.91 -4.02 -2.97
CA SER A 104 6.82 -4.63 -2.23
C SER A 104 5.64 -3.68 -2.10
N LEU A 105 5.87 -2.42 -1.70
CA LEU A 105 4.80 -1.43 -1.58
C LEU A 105 4.11 -1.19 -2.94
N TYR A 106 4.88 -0.98 -3.99
CA TYR A 106 4.38 -0.80 -5.36
C TYR A 106 3.49 -1.96 -5.84
N THR A 107 3.83 -3.19 -5.42
CA THR A 107 3.09 -4.41 -5.78
C THR A 107 1.84 -4.59 -4.93
N VAL A 108 1.96 -4.48 -3.59
CA VAL A 108 0.88 -4.84 -2.68
C VAL A 108 -0.23 -3.81 -2.64
N ASP A 109 0.03 -2.56 -2.96
CA ASP A 109 -0.99 -1.53 -3.09
C ASP A 109 -2.10 -1.98 -4.05
N GLU A 110 -1.76 -2.26 -5.30
CA GLU A 110 -2.70 -2.79 -6.30
C GLU A 110 -3.23 -4.19 -5.96
N LEU A 111 -2.38 -5.07 -5.44
CA LEU A 111 -2.73 -6.45 -5.11
C LEU A 111 -3.80 -6.53 -4.02
N THR A 112 -3.71 -5.69 -2.99
CA THR A 112 -4.69 -5.68 -1.88
C THR A 112 -6.09 -5.33 -2.35
N GLY A 113 -6.23 -4.47 -3.36
CA GLY A 113 -7.51 -4.15 -3.98
C GLY A 113 -8.20 -5.38 -4.59
N ILE A 114 -7.43 -6.20 -5.32
CA ILE A 114 -7.95 -7.45 -5.91
C ILE A 114 -8.28 -8.49 -4.84
N ILE A 115 -7.44 -8.62 -3.82
CA ILE A 115 -7.67 -9.53 -2.69
C ILE A 115 -8.94 -9.14 -1.96
N GLN A 116 -9.13 -7.87 -1.64
CA GLN A 116 -10.31 -7.36 -0.96
C GLN A 116 -11.59 -7.61 -1.78
N ALA A 117 -11.55 -7.33 -3.08
CA ALA A 117 -12.68 -7.59 -3.97
C ALA A 117 -13.04 -9.09 -4.01
N ALA A 118 -12.04 -9.98 -4.08
CA ALA A 118 -12.26 -11.41 -4.06
C ALA A 118 -12.80 -11.92 -2.71
N ALA A 119 -12.29 -11.39 -1.61
CA ALA A 119 -12.74 -11.74 -0.25
C ALA A 119 -14.21 -11.35 -0.02
N ARG A 120 -14.64 -10.17 -0.49
CA ARG A 120 -16.04 -9.71 -0.38
C ARG A 120 -17.06 -10.62 -1.07
N MET A 121 -16.62 -11.46 -2.01
CA MET A 121 -17.48 -12.46 -2.68
C MET A 121 -17.61 -13.77 -1.91
N ARG A 122 -16.99 -13.89 -0.74
CA ARG A 122 -16.98 -15.08 0.09
C ARG A 122 -17.86 -14.91 1.33
N PRO A 123 -18.56 -15.99 1.80
CA PRO A 123 -19.40 -15.92 3.00
C PRO A 123 -18.66 -15.45 4.24
N ASN A 124 -17.41 -15.91 4.45
CA ASN A 124 -16.59 -15.54 5.61
C ASN A 124 -15.37 -14.67 5.21
N GLY A 125 -15.47 -13.94 4.10
CA GLY A 125 -14.43 -13.01 3.66
C GLY A 125 -13.11 -13.71 3.31
N ILE A 126 -12.01 -13.12 3.78
CA ILE A 126 -10.64 -13.58 3.47
C ILE A 126 -10.35 -15.01 3.99
N THR A 127 -11.03 -15.45 5.05
CA THR A 127 -10.83 -16.78 5.63
C THR A 127 -11.26 -17.92 4.71
N ASP A 128 -12.20 -17.65 3.81
CA ASP A 128 -12.68 -18.61 2.79
C ASP A 128 -11.91 -18.51 1.46
N LEU A 129 -10.99 -17.55 1.34
CA LEU A 129 -10.28 -17.27 0.08
C LEU A 129 -8.98 -18.08 -0.01
N SER A 130 -9.03 -19.21 -0.74
CA SER A 130 -7.80 -19.96 -1.05
C SER A 130 -6.98 -19.27 -2.14
N VAL A 131 -5.65 -19.48 -2.13
CA VAL A 131 -4.74 -18.99 -3.19
C VAL A 131 -5.21 -19.46 -4.57
N LYS A 132 -5.64 -20.71 -4.71
CA LYS A 132 -6.16 -21.26 -5.98
C LYS A 132 -7.39 -20.49 -6.47
N SER A 133 -8.31 -20.16 -5.57
CA SER A 133 -9.51 -19.38 -5.89
C SER A 133 -9.17 -17.93 -6.23
N PHE A 134 -8.25 -17.32 -5.49
CA PHE A 134 -7.75 -15.99 -5.78
C PHE A 134 -7.09 -15.91 -7.15
N MET A 135 -6.22 -16.87 -7.51
CA MET A 135 -5.53 -16.90 -8.81
C MET A 135 -6.49 -16.98 -10.01
N LYS A 136 -7.66 -17.63 -9.86
CA LYS A 136 -8.72 -17.60 -10.89
C LYS A 136 -9.25 -16.17 -11.08
N LYS A 137 -9.49 -15.43 -10.00
CA LYS A 137 -9.95 -14.03 -10.03
C LYS A 137 -8.86 -13.09 -10.56
N PHE A 138 -7.61 -13.33 -10.18
CA PHE A 138 -6.47 -12.55 -10.67
C PHE A 138 -6.31 -12.66 -12.20
N LYS A 139 -6.52 -13.83 -12.77
CA LYS A 139 -6.45 -14.06 -14.22
C LYS A 139 -7.67 -13.53 -15.00
N ASP A 140 -8.78 -13.31 -14.33
CA ASP A 140 -9.98 -12.72 -14.95
C ASP A 140 -9.84 -11.20 -15.05
N LYS A 141 -9.49 -10.71 -16.24
CA LYS A 141 -9.25 -9.28 -16.50
C LYS A 141 -10.49 -8.40 -16.30
N LYS A 142 -11.70 -8.99 -16.28
CA LYS A 142 -12.95 -8.26 -16.03
C LYS A 142 -13.21 -8.08 -14.54
N PHE A 143 -12.67 -8.99 -13.73
CA PHE A 143 -12.80 -8.91 -12.28
C PHE A 143 -11.86 -7.84 -11.72
N ALA A 144 -12.37 -6.93 -10.87
CA ALA A 144 -11.61 -5.81 -10.33
C ALA A 144 -10.80 -5.06 -11.42
N ALA A 145 -11.45 -4.71 -12.52
CA ALA A 145 -10.82 -4.21 -13.74
C ALA A 145 -10.06 -2.87 -13.54
N LYS A 146 -10.36 -2.14 -12.46
CA LYS A 146 -9.65 -0.90 -12.09
C LYS A 146 -8.26 -1.14 -11.52
N CYS A 147 -7.99 -2.34 -10.98
CA CYS A 147 -6.67 -2.71 -10.46
C CYS A 147 -5.72 -3.06 -11.62
N ASN A 148 -4.57 -2.41 -11.65
CA ASN A 148 -3.58 -2.58 -12.72
C ASN A 148 -2.67 -3.79 -12.44
N ARG A 149 -3.02 -4.93 -13.02
CA ARG A 149 -2.26 -6.18 -12.86
C ARG A 149 -0.83 -6.12 -13.42
N ALA A 150 -0.59 -5.23 -14.38
CA ALA A 150 0.75 -5.07 -14.95
C ALA A 150 1.72 -4.51 -13.89
N LEU A 151 1.28 -3.60 -13.03
CA LEU A 151 2.08 -3.06 -11.92
C LEU A 151 2.50 -4.16 -10.94
N ILE A 152 1.60 -5.11 -10.65
CA ILE A 152 1.86 -6.25 -9.76
C ILE A 152 2.94 -7.20 -10.33
N GLN A 153 3.09 -7.25 -11.65
CA GLN A 153 4.00 -8.19 -12.34
C GLN A 153 5.37 -7.61 -12.67
N ILE A 154 5.54 -6.29 -12.58
CA ILE A 154 6.78 -5.59 -12.98
C ILE A 154 7.75 -5.44 -11.81
N ALA A 155 7.27 -5.40 -10.58
CA ALA A 155 8.06 -5.14 -9.38
C ALA A 155 8.98 -6.31 -8.95
#